data_07162affe87ea871abc0fe526c3439a2
#
_entry.id   07162affe87ea871abc0fe526c3439a2
#
_cell.length_a   1.000
_cell.length_b   1.000
_cell.length_c   1.000
_cell.angle_alpha   90.00
_cell.angle_beta   90.00
_cell.angle_gamma   90.00
#
_symmetry.space_group_name_H-M   'P 1'
#
loop_
_entity.id
_entity.type
_entity.pdbx_description
1 polymer ?
#
loop_
_entity_poly.entity_id
_entity_poly.type
_entity_poly.pdbx_seq_one_letter_code
_entity_poly.pdbx_strand_id
1 'polypeptide(L)'
;MMLLCACENYLDLTPKGATLLDNLTEIEYLLNGNYTNSAYEFEDLYVMTNDSYGKMANPSTVLANNIGLEYALMAYDESVDRYVYTNSNPHYSGYYSNINSMNILLARLDDLSGDIALKASLAAEAKILRAYWHYLLVNIFAAQYDAATADAQGGIPYVTDMDLEKVNEKLTLAEVYRLLLEDCSEKTINNLPDKAVNILRPGKAMGYALRAKIHLQMKNYILQQFLFEFC
;
A
#
# COMPACT_ATOMS: atom_id res chain seq x y z
N MET A 1 39.91 -31.09 31.14
CA MET A 1 39.39 -29.79 30.62
C MET A 1 39.17 -29.97 29.12
N MET A 2 37.94 -30.27 28.74
CA MET A 2 37.54 -30.54 27.34
C MET A 2 37.14 -29.18 26.73
N LEU A 3 37.91 -28.71 25.75
CA LEU A 3 37.56 -27.55 24.94
C LEU A 3 36.51 -27.96 23.92
N LEU A 4 35.28 -27.50 24.11
CA LEU A 4 34.23 -27.57 23.09
C LEU A 4 34.50 -26.49 22.06
N CYS A 5 35.09 -26.82 20.93
CA CYS A 5 35.06 -25.98 19.73
C CYS A 5 33.64 -26.03 19.16
N ALA A 6 32.83 -25.02 19.45
CA ALA A 6 31.59 -24.78 18.72
C ALA A 6 31.95 -24.24 17.34
N CYS A 7 31.58 -24.96 16.29
CA CYS A 7 31.66 -24.47 14.92
C CYS A 7 30.55 -23.43 14.73
N GLU A 8 30.87 -22.15 14.76
CA GLU A 8 29.91 -21.05 14.51
C GLU A 8 29.29 -21.09 13.11
N ASN A 9 29.95 -21.70 12.13
CA ASN A 9 29.47 -21.79 10.74
C ASN A 9 28.32 -22.80 10.49
N TYR A 10 27.90 -23.56 11.50
CA TYR A 10 26.82 -24.54 11.31
C TYR A 10 25.41 -23.94 11.50
N LEU A 11 25.32 -22.75 12.08
CA LEU A 11 24.04 -22.05 12.32
C LEU A 11 23.70 -21.03 11.23
N ASP A 12 24.56 -20.81 10.27
CA ASP A 12 24.39 -19.86 9.16
C ASP A 12 23.79 -20.50 7.90
N LEU A 13 22.97 -21.52 8.10
CA LEU A 13 22.24 -22.14 7.00
C LEU A 13 21.01 -21.30 6.67
N THR A 14 21.08 -20.58 5.55
CA THR A 14 19.90 -19.97 4.94
C THR A 14 18.83 -21.04 4.74
N PRO A 15 17.61 -20.91 5.27
CA PRO A 15 16.54 -21.87 5.06
C PRO A 15 16.33 -22.08 3.55
N LYS A 16 16.26 -23.35 3.11
CA LYS A 16 15.97 -23.68 1.71
C LYS A 16 14.63 -23.05 1.33
N GLY A 17 14.66 -22.14 0.36
CA GLY A 17 13.48 -21.40 -0.12
C GLY A 17 13.34 -19.97 0.40
N ALA A 18 14.23 -19.50 1.29
CA ALA A 18 14.34 -18.08 1.60
C ALA A 18 15.18 -17.39 0.53
N THR A 19 14.59 -16.51 -0.25
CA THR A 19 15.33 -15.61 -1.14
C THR A 19 15.98 -14.54 -0.29
N LEU A 20 17.29 -14.56 -0.20
CA LEU A 20 18.04 -13.43 0.34
C LEU A 20 18.00 -12.33 -0.73
N LEU A 21 17.63 -11.13 -0.33
CA LEU A 21 17.69 -9.96 -1.22
C LEU A 21 19.13 -9.43 -1.21
N ASP A 22 20.04 -10.13 -1.90
CA ASP A 22 21.48 -9.88 -1.83
C ASP A 22 21.99 -9.02 -3.00
N ASN A 23 21.15 -8.76 -3.97
CA ASN A 23 21.49 -7.94 -5.14
C ASN A 23 20.29 -7.17 -5.70
N LEU A 24 20.56 -6.16 -6.53
CA LEU A 24 19.52 -5.29 -7.09
C LEU A 24 18.52 -6.02 -7.99
N THR A 25 18.95 -7.10 -8.65
CA THR A 25 18.05 -7.89 -9.51
C THR A 25 16.96 -8.60 -8.69
N GLU A 26 17.29 -9.10 -7.51
CA GLU A 26 16.32 -9.69 -6.59
C GLU A 26 15.33 -8.68 -6.04
N ILE A 27 15.80 -7.45 -5.78
CA ILE A 27 14.93 -6.30 -5.45
C ILE A 27 13.94 -6.03 -6.59
N GLU A 28 14.41 -6.05 -7.84
CA GLU A 28 13.52 -5.86 -9.00
C GLU A 28 12.49 -7.00 -9.13
N TYR A 29 12.87 -8.24 -8.87
CA TYR A 29 11.93 -9.36 -8.85
C TYR A 29 10.86 -9.20 -7.76
N LEU A 30 11.26 -8.74 -6.58
CA LEU A 30 10.30 -8.46 -5.50
C LEU A 30 9.30 -7.37 -5.91
N LEU A 31 9.77 -6.30 -6.54
CA LEU A 31 8.89 -5.25 -7.08
C LEU A 31 7.93 -5.78 -8.15
N ASN A 32 8.36 -6.70 -8.99
CA ASN A 32 7.50 -7.28 -10.03
C ASN A 32 6.45 -8.27 -9.47
N GLY A 33 6.71 -8.89 -8.31
CA GLY A 33 5.88 -9.97 -7.77
C GLY A 33 4.71 -9.52 -6.90
N ASN A 34 4.79 -8.33 -6.29
CA ASN A 34 3.88 -7.95 -5.20
C ASN A 34 2.52 -7.38 -5.64
N TYR A 35 2.26 -7.22 -6.94
CA TYR A 35 1.06 -6.53 -7.42
C TYR A 35 -0.10 -7.44 -7.80
N THR A 36 0.14 -8.71 -7.95
CA THR A 36 -0.86 -9.65 -8.47
C THR A 36 -1.93 -10.03 -7.44
N ASN A 37 -1.69 -9.73 -6.15
CA ASN A 37 -2.66 -9.99 -5.08
C ASN A 37 -3.66 -8.84 -4.86
N SER A 38 -3.59 -7.80 -5.64
CA SER A 38 -4.47 -6.62 -5.54
C SER A 38 -5.84 -6.80 -6.21
N ALA A 39 -6.19 -8.02 -6.59
CA ALA A 39 -7.47 -8.34 -7.23
C ALA A 39 -8.71 -7.99 -6.38
N TYR A 40 -8.51 -7.68 -5.10
CA TYR A 40 -9.58 -7.30 -4.16
C TYR A 40 -9.70 -5.80 -3.94
N GLU A 41 -8.94 -4.97 -4.67
CA GLU A 41 -8.74 -3.56 -4.33
C GLU A 41 -10.01 -2.72 -4.29
N PHE A 42 -11.06 -3.09 -4.99
CA PHE A 42 -12.21 -2.23 -5.16
C PHE A 42 -13.54 -2.97 -5.35
N GLU A 43 -13.63 -4.26 -5.08
CA GLU A 43 -14.89 -4.97 -5.28
C GLU A 43 -16.04 -4.31 -4.50
N ASP A 44 -15.80 -3.94 -3.25
CA ASP A 44 -16.78 -3.26 -2.41
C ASP A 44 -17.12 -1.86 -2.94
N LEU A 45 -16.13 -1.11 -3.44
CA LEU A 45 -16.34 0.20 -4.04
C LEU A 45 -17.05 0.12 -5.40
N TYR A 46 -16.73 -0.89 -6.21
CA TYR A 46 -17.43 -1.13 -7.46
C TYR A 46 -18.90 -1.49 -7.24
N VAL A 47 -19.21 -2.25 -6.20
CA VAL A 47 -20.59 -2.52 -5.80
C VAL A 47 -21.30 -1.23 -5.42
N MET A 48 -20.65 -0.37 -4.64
CA MET A 48 -21.22 0.92 -4.21
C MET A 48 -21.40 1.92 -5.35
N THR A 49 -20.58 1.86 -6.39
CA THR A 49 -20.66 2.78 -7.54
C THR A 49 -21.52 2.24 -8.69
N ASN A 50 -22.12 1.07 -8.56
CA ASN A 50 -22.86 0.37 -9.61
C ASN A 50 -22.05 -0.05 -10.84
N ASP A 51 -20.72 0.17 -10.84
CA ASP A 51 -19.86 -0.18 -11.98
C ASP A 51 -19.54 -1.68 -12.06
N SER A 52 -19.88 -2.44 -11.03
CA SER A 52 -19.58 -3.88 -10.92
C SER A 52 -20.72 -4.80 -11.30
N TYR A 53 -21.81 -4.29 -11.84
CA TYR A 53 -22.96 -5.12 -12.19
C TYR A 53 -22.62 -6.33 -13.09
N GLY A 54 -21.50 -6.24 -13.82
CA GLY A 54 -21.00 -7.33 -14.67
C GLY A 54 -20.05 -8.32 -13.99
N LYS A 55 -19.58 -8.05 -12.76
CA LYS A 55 -18.62 -8.93 -12.04
C LYS A 55 -19.29 -9.84 -11.03
N MET A 56 -20.45 -9.49 -10.51
CA MET A 56 -21.19 -10.34 -9.59
C MET A 56 -21.84 -11.50 -10.34
N ALA A 57 -21.62 -12.71 -9.84
CA ALA A 57 -22.09 -13.94 -10.47
C ALA A 57 -23.61 -13.96 -10.70
N ASN A 58 -24.41 -13.30 -9.88
CA ASN A 58 -25.85 -13.10 -10.07
C ASN A 58 -26.41 -12.02 -9.11
N PRO A 59 -26.48 -10.74 -9.52
CA PRO A 59 -27.04 -9.68 -8.69
C PRO A 59 -28.48 -9.96 -8.21
N SER A 60 -29.29 -10.58 -9.03
CA SER A 60 -30.68 -10.94 -8.68
C SER A 60 -30.71 -11.94 -7.53
N THR A 61 -29.76 -12.87 -7.47
CA THR A 61 -29.68 -13.86 -6.38
C THR A 61 -29.20 -13.19 -5.08
N VAL A 62 -28.25 -12.29 -5.16
CA VAL A 62 -27.77 -11.52 -3.99
C VAL A 62 -28.90 -10.71 -3.38
N LEU A 63 -29.66 -9.98 -4.21
CA LEU A 63 -30.81 -9.19 -3.76
C LEU A 63 -31.97 -10.06 -3.24
N ALA A 64 -32.21 -11.23 -3.84
CA ALA A 64 -33.25 -12.13 -3.40
C ALA A 64 -32.95 -12.84 -2.07
N ASN A 65 -31.68 -13.14 -1.82
CA ASN A 65 -31.25 -13.77 -0.56
C ASN A 65 -31.31 -12.84 0.66
N ASN A 66 -31.27 -11.54 0.43
CA ASN A 66 -31.45 -10.50 1.46
C ASN A 66 -30.47 -10.67 2.66
N ILE A 67 -29.30 -11.24 2.44
CA ILE A 67 -28.30 -11.59 3.46
C ILE A 67 -26.90 -11.32 2.91
N GLY A 68 -26.00 -10.86 3.80
CA GLY A 68 -24.57 -10.76 3.52
C GLY A 68 -24.08 -9.35 3.21
N LEU A 69 -22.76 -9.21 3.15
CA LEU A 69 -22.11 -7.94 2.87
C LEU A 69 -22.48 -7.40 1.49
N GLU A 70 -22.45 -8.25 0.47
CA GLU A 70 -22.80 -7.88 -0.89
C GLU A 70 -24.22 -7.32 -1.00
N TYR A 71 -25.19 -7.96 -0.32
CA TYR A 71 -26.57 -7.45 -0.25
C TYR A 71 -26.60 -6.07 0.42
N ALA A 72 -25.98 -5.93 1.59
CA ALA A 72 -25.96 -4.68 2.35
C ALA A 72 -25.37 -3.52 1.53
N LEU A 73 -24.33 -3.77 0.76
CA LEU A 73 -23.69 -2.80 -0.12
C LEU A 73 -24.57 -2.46 -1.33
N MET A 74 -25.15 -3.46 -1.99
CA MET A 74 -26.01 -3.27 -3.17
C MET A 74 -27.33 -2.57 -2.84
N ALA A 75 -27.91 -2.91 -1.69
CA ALA A 75 -29.17 -2.33 -1.24
C ALA A 75 -29.00 -1.00 -0.49
N TYR A 76 -27.75 -0.57 -0.25
CA TYR A 76 -27.43 0.57 0.63
C TYR A 76 -28.10 0.44 2.01
N ASP A 77 -28.17 -0.79 2.53
CA ASP A 77 -28.85 -1.09 3.79
C ASP A 77 -27.90 -0.75 4.97
N GLU A 78 -28.09 0.43 5.55
CA GLU A 78 -27.33 0.90 6.69
C GLU A 78 -27.74 0.27 8.03
N SER A 79 -28.85 -0.49 8.07
CA SER A 79 -29.29 -1.22 9.26
C SER A 79 -28.46 -2.47 9.52
N VAL A 80 -27.72 -2.93 8.50
CA VAL A 80 -26.86 -4.12 8.58
C VAL A 80 -25.53 -3.75 9.19
N ASP A 81 -25.15 -4.43 10.28
CA ASP A 81 -23.80 -4.37 10.81
C ASP A 81 -22.83 -5.10 9.87
N ARG A 82 -22.18 -4.35 9.01
CA ARG A 82 -21.24 -4.87 8.00
C ARG A 82 -20.05 -5.58 8.62
N TYR A 83 -19.68 -5.21 9.86
CA TYR A 83 -18.55 -5.82 10.57
C TYR A 83 -18.79 -7.31 10.84
N VAL A 84 -20.03 -7.74 11.05
CA VAL A 84 -20.39 -9.15 11.29
C VAL A 84 -20.03 -10.03 10.09
N TYR A 85 -20.02 -9.47 8.89
CA TYR A 85 -19.68 -10.20 7.65
C TYR A 85 -18.21 -10.14 7.28
N THR A 86 -17.40 -9.39 8.03
CA THR A 86 -15.95 -9.25 7.79
C THR A 86 -15.16 -9.97 8.89
N ASN A 87 -15.24 -11.30 8.94
CA ASN A 87 -14.48 -12.14 9.89
C ASN A 87 -12.96 -11.96 9.80
N SER A 88 -12.46 -11.53 8.67
CA SER A 88 -11.11 -11.01 8.45
C SER A 88 -11.22 -9.95 7.37
N ASN A 89 -10.76 -8.74 7.61
CA ASN A 89 -10.72 -7.74 6.56
C ASN A 89 -9.49 -8.00 5.68
N PRO A 90 -9.62 -8.66 4.51
CA PRO A 90 -8.49 -9.01 3.67
C PRO A 90 -7.76 -7.76 3.14
N HIS A 91 -8.47 -6.64 3.01
CA HIS A 91 -7.88 -5.38 2.60
C HIS A 91 -6.91 -4.85 3.65
N TYR A 92 -7.31 -4.86 4.93
CA TYR A 92 -6.45 -4.37 6.01
C TYR A 92 -5.15 -5.17 6.10
N SER A 93 -5.24 -6.48 6.25
CA SER A 93 -4.08 -7.35 6.38
C SER A 93 -3.25 -7.42 5.10
N GLY A 94 -3.90 -7.47 3.93
CA GLY A 94 -3.23 -7.53 2.63
C GLY A 94 -2.43 -6.27 2.34
N TYR A 95 -3.02 -5.09 2.59
CA TYR A 95 -2.31 -3.83 2.35
C TYR A 95 -1.12 -3.63 3.29
N TYR A 96 -1.25 -3.98 4.57
CA TYR A 96 -0.09 -3.95 5.48
C TYR A 96 0.97 -4.99 5.14
N SER A 97 0.61 -6.15 4.59
CA SER A 97 1.57 -7.12 4.06
C SER A 97 2.38 -6.54 2.90
N ASN A 98 1.70 -5.83 1.98
CA ASN A 98 2.37 -5.15 0.87
C ASN A 98 3.27 -4.00 1.36
N ILE A 99 2.82 -3.21 2.34
CA ILE A 99 3.61 -2.17 2.99
C ILE A 99 4.87 -2.76 3.62
N ASN A 100 4.74 -3.87 4.36
CA ASN A 100 5.89 -4.55 4.96
C ASN A 100 6.89 -5.01 3.90
N SER A 101 6.43 -5.54 2.76
CA SER A 101 7.30 -5.90 1.65
C SER A 101 8.09 -4.70 1.12
N MET A 102 7.47 -3.52 1.02
CA MET A 102 8.16 -2.29 0.61
C MET A 102 9.16 -1.81 1.67
N ASN A 103 8.85 -1.95 2.95
CA ASN A 103 9.76 -1.61 4.02
C ASN A 103 11.00 -2.52 4.06
N ILE A 104 10.81 -3.84 3.85
CA ILE A 104 11.91 -4.80 3.72
C ILE A 104 12.83 -4.41 2.55
N LEU A 105 12.24 -4.09 1.39
CA LEU A 105 12.97 -3.66 0.23
C LEU A 105 13.79 -2.39 0.50
N LEU A 106 13.18 -1.37 1.09
CA LEU A 106 13.84 -0.11 1.42
C LEU A 106 15.02 -0.32 2.38
N ALA A 107 14.83 -1.13 3.42
CA ALA A 107 15.89 -1.45 4.38
C ALA A 107 17.04 -2.22 3.72
N ARG A 108 16.74 -3.18 2.84
CA ARG A 108 17.77 -3.95 2.13
C ARG A 108 18.56 -3.10 1.14
N LEU A 109 17.92 -2.17 0.44
CA LEU A 109 18.59 -1.27 -0.50
C LEU A 109 19.73 -0.45 0.16
N ASP A 110 19.60 -0.11 1.43
CA ASP A 110 20.65 0.65 2.15
C ASP A 110 21.94 -0.18 2.29
N ASP A 111 21.83 -1.47 2.50
CA ASP A 111 22.97 -2.40 2.70
C ASP A 111 23.60 -2.88 1.38
N LEU A 112 22.86 -2.84 0.26
CA LEU A 112 23.35 -3.36 -1.02
C LEU A 112 24.36 -2.41 -1.68
N SER A 113 25.42 -2.98 -2.24
CA SER A 113 26.30 -2.29 -3.19
C SER A 113 25.71 -2.31 -4.60
N GLY A 114 26.08 -1.36 -5.44
CA GLY A 114 25.65 -1.32 -6.84
C GLY A 114 25.45 0.08 -7.39
N ASP A 115 24.77 0.17 -8.54
CA ASP A 115 24.48 1.44 -9.20
C ASP A 115 23.60 2.33 -8.32
N ILE A 116 24.14 3.52 -7.98
CA ILE A 116 23.47 4.49 -7.10
C ILE A 116 22.17 5.01 -7.74
N ALA A 117 22.15 5.22 -9.05
CA ALA A 117 20.97 5.70 -9.75
C ALA A 117 19.85 4.63 -9.77
N LEU A 118 20.22 3.36 -10.00
CA LEU A 118 19.29 2.24 -9.92
C LEU A 118 18.75 2.07 -8.50
N LYS A 119 19.61 2.12 -7.48
CA LYS A 119 19.16 2.08 -6.07
C LYS A 119 18.16 3.19 -5.75
N ALA A 120 18.45 4.41 -6.18
CA ALA A 120 17.55 5.56 -5.98
C ALA A 120 16.21 5.37 -6.68
N SER A 121 16.20 4.79 -7.89
CA SER A 121 14.99 4.48 -8.65
C SER A 121 14.17 3.40 -7.94
N LEU A 122 14.77 2.29 -7.53
CA LEU A 122 14.09 1.20 -6.83
C LEU A 122 13.52 1.67 -5.49
N ALA A 123 14.26 2.50 -4.75
CA ALA A 123 13.77 3.11 -3.51
C ALA A 123 12.59 4.05 -3.76
N ALA A 124 12.60 4.81 -4.86
CA ALA A 124 11.49 5.68 -5.22
C ALA A 124 10.24 4.86 -5.56
N GLU A 125 10.38 3.80 -6.34
CA GLU A 125 9.27 2.89 -6.66
C GLU A 125 8.65 2.29 -5.39
N ALA A 126 9.49 1.80 -4.47
CA ALA A 126 9.01 1.23 -3.21
C ALA A 126 8.26 2.26 -2.34
N LYS A 127 8.74 3.51 -2.29
CA LYS A 127 8.06 4.59 -1.55
C LYS A 127 6.71 4.94 -2.15
N ILE A 128 6.62 5.07 -3.47
CA ILE A 128 5.34 5.34 -4.16
C ILE A 128 4.33 4.24 -3.89
N LEU A 129 4.76 2.99 -3.89
CA LEU A 129 3.89 1.86 -3.60
C LEU A 129 3.46 1.80 -2.14
N ARG A 130 4.40 2.06 -1.22
CA ARG A 130 4.09 2.17 0.20
C ARG A 130 3.06 3.27 0.46
N ALA A 131 3.23 4.43 -0.17
CA ALA A 131 2.26 5.51 -0.12
C ALA A 131 0.91 5.11 -0.72
N TYR A 132 0.91 4.40 -1.84
CA TYR A 132 -0.33 3.92 -2.47
C TYR A 132 -1.14 3.01 -1.55
N TRP A 133 -0.50 2.03 -0.90
CA TRP A 133 -1.19 1.13 0.04
C TRP A 133 -1.70 1.86 1.28
N HIS A 134 -0.92 2.80 1.84
CA HIS A 134 -1.40 3.65 2.94
C HIS A 134 -2.52 4.60 2.49
N TYR A 135 -2.49 5.09 1.26
CA TYR A 135 -3.56 5.91 0.69
C TYR A 135 -4.87 5.12 0.60
N LEU A 136 -4.82 3.87 0.17
CA LEU A 136 -6.01 3.00 0.18
C LEU A 136 -6.52 2.76 1.59
N LEU A 137 -5.62 2.42 2.53
CA LEU A 137 -5.99 2.20 3.94
C LEU A 137 -6.66 3.42 4.56
N VAL A 138 -6.11 4.61 4.39
CA VAL A 138 -6.69 5.81 5.02
C VAL A 138 -8.06 6.15 4.43
N ASN A 139 -8.28 5.91 3.14
CA ASN A 139 -9.57 6.17 2.51
C ASN A 139 -10.65 5.15 2.89
N ILE A 140 -10.26 3.92 3.27
CA ILE A 140 -11.20 2.86 3.67
C ILE A 140 -11.48 2.90 5.18
N PHE A 141 -10.43 3.13 6.00
CA PHE A 141 -10.49 2.92 7.45
C PHE A 141 -10.43 4.20 8.29
N ALA A 142 -10.35 5.37 7.68
CA ALA A 142 -10.38 6.65 8.38
C ALA A 142 -11.52 7.55 7.87
N ALA A 143 -11.79 8.61 8.60
CA ALA A 143 -12.73 9.64 8.15
C ALA A 143 -12.19 10.40 6.93
N GLN A 144 -13.09 11.02 6.18
CA GLN A 144 -12.68 11.91 5.10
C GLN A 144 -11.84 13.08 5.65
N TYR A 145 -10.78 13.43 4.92
CA TYR A 145 -9.91 14.54 5.32
C TYR A 145 -10.66 15.87 5.38
N ASP A 146 -10.55 16.55 6.52
CA ASP A 146 -10.99 17.93 6.71
C ASP A 146 -9.88 18.67 7.46
N ALA A 147 -9.33 19.71 6.83
CA ALA A 147 -8.22 20.49 7.39
C ALA A 147 -8.54 21.11 8.76
N ALA A 148 -9.82 21.39 9.03
CA ALA A 148 -10.23 21.97 10.31
C ALA A 148 -10.18 20.96 11.48
N THR A 149 -10.24 19.68 11.21
CA THR A 149 -10.36 18.63 12.23
C THR A 149 -9.30 17.52 12.11
N ALA A 150 -8.50 17.50 11.05
CA ALA A 150 -7.56 16.43 10.74
C ALA A 150 -6.51 16.18 11.85
N ASP A 151 -6.11 17.22 12.60
CA ASP A 151 -5.19 17.09 13.73
C ASP A 151 -5.80 16.38 14.95
N ALA A 152 -7.12 16.41 15.06
CA ALA A 152 -7.87 15.78 16.17
C ALA A 152 -8.47 14.41 15.76
N GLN A 153 -8.64 14.17 14.47
CA GLN A 153 -9.19 12.91 13.95
C GLN A 153 -8.15 11.81 13.89
N GLY A 154 -8.54 10.60 14.31
CA GLY A 154 -7.72 9.40 14.16
C GLY A 154 -7.65 8.96 12.70
N GLY A 155 -6.43 8.70 12.24
CA GLY A 155 -6.15 8.10 10.94
C GLY A 155 -5.86 6.61 11.05
N ILE A 156 -4.78 6.18 10.46
CA ILE A 156 -4.26 4.81 10.46
C ILE A 156 -2.82 4.76 10.98
N PRO A 157 -2.28 3.61 11.36
CA PRO A 157 -0.84 3.43 11.50
C PRO A 157 -0.13 3.67 10.16
N TYR A 158 0.89 4.51 10.14
CA TYR A 158 1.77 4.67 8.97
C TYR A 158 3.09 3.94 9.25
N VAL A 159 3.25 2.75 8.67
CA VAL A 159 4.34 1.82 8.98
C VAL A 159 5.49 2.02 8.01
N THR A 160 6.67 2.36 8.54
CA THR A 160 7.88 2.64 7.76
C THR A 160 9.07 1.74 8.10
N ASP A 161 8.88 0.80 9.03
CA ASP A 161 9.90 -0.15 9.46
C ASP A 161 9.42 -1.61 9.29
N MET A 162 10.34 -2.56 9.51
CA MET A 162 10.10 -4.01 9.35
C MET A 162 9.79 -4.71 10.67
N ASP A 163 9.76 -4.00 11.80
CA ASP A 163 9.58 -4.61 13.11
C ASP A 163 8.14 -5.08 13.29
N LEU A 164 7.93 -6.38 13.16
CA LEU A 164 6.62 -7.02 13.30
C LEU A 164 6.15 -7.11 14.76
N GLU A 165 7.04 -6.93 15.72
CA GLU A 165 6.70 -6.96 17.16
C GLU A 165 6.33 -5.57 17.68
N LYS A 166 6.66 -4.53 16.92
CA LYS A 166 6.33 -3.15 17.27
C LYS A 166 4.84 -2.89 17.19
N VAL A 167 4.28 -2.40 18.28
CA VAL A 167 2.91 -1.90 18.29
C VAL A 167 2.88 -0.56 17.54
N ASN A 168 2.27 -0.56 16.37
CA ASN A 168 2.09 0.64 15.57
C ASN A 168 0.81 1.37 16.01
N GLU A 169 0.95 2.58 16.54
CA GLU A 169 -0.17 3.41 16.96
C GLU A 169 -0.83 4.10 15.77
N LYS A 170 -2.12 4.38 15.90
CA LYS A 170 -2.83 5.23 14.95
C LYS A 170 -2.30 6.66 15.06
N LEU A 171 -1.90 7.22 13.93
CA LEU A 171 -1.53 8.62 13.83
C LEU A 171 -2.78 9.49 13.67
N THR A 172 -2.63 10.81 13.79
CA THR A 172 -3.70 11.74 13.37
C THR A 172 -3.87 11.70 11.86
N LEU A 173 -5.05 12.05 11.39
CA LEU A 173 -5.32 12.09 9.96
C LEU A 173 -4.39 13.07 9.23
N ALA A 174 -4.11 14.24 9.84
CA ALA A 174 -3.15 15.21 9.31
C ALA A 174 -1.74 14.62 9.14
N GLU A 175 -1.27 13.88 10.14
CA GLU A 175 0.05 13.26 10.09
C GLU A 175 0.15 12.15 9.04
N VAL A 176 -0.89 11.33 8.87
CA VAL A 176 -0.95 10.32 7.80
C VAL A 176 -0.81 11.00 6.42
N TYR A 177 -1.57 12.07 6.16
CA TYR A 177 -1.49 12.76 4.88
C TYR A 177 -0.16 13.48 4.67
N ARG A 178 0.47 13.98 5.72
CA ARG A 178 1.83 14.53 5.67
C ARG A 178 2.84 13.45 5.22
N LEU A 179 2.78 12.26 5.80
CA LEU A 179 3.67 11.15 5.47
C LEU A 179 3.41 10.60 4.05
N LEU A 180 2.15 10.55 3.61
CA LEU A 180 1.81 10.24 2.23
C LEU A 180 2.50 11.20 1.24
N LEU A 181 2.44 12.51 1.50
CA LEU A 181 3.09 13.52 0.66
C LEU A 181 4.62 13.47 0.74
N GLU A 182 5.18 13.02 1.86
CA GLU A 182 6.63 12.81 2.02
C GLU A 182 7.11 11.65 1.14
N ASP A 183 6.46 10.51 1.18
CA ASP A 183 6.76 9.37 0.30
C ASP A 183 6.55 9.72 -1.18
N CYS A 184 5.55 10.53 -1.50
CA CYS A 184 5.27 11.07 -2.84
C CYS A 184 5.93 12.44 -3.09
N SER A 185 7.07 12.73 -2.44
CA SER A 185 7.77 14.01 -2.64
C SER A 185 8.29 14.16 -4.08
N GLU A 186 8.48 15.42 -4.52
CA GLU A 186 9.12 15.71 -5.82
C GLU A 186 10.47 15.01 -5.96
N LYS A 187 11.26 14.94 -4.88
CA LYS A 187 12.52 14.21 -4.86
C LYS A 187 12.32 12.71 -5.15
N THR A 188 11.30 12.10 -4.56
CA THR A 188 10.96 10.70 -4.82
C THR A 188 10.52 10.51 -6.27
N ILE A 189 9.59 11.33 -6.75
CA ILE A 189 9.05 11.23 -8.11
C ILE A 189 10.13 11.46 -9.17
N ASN A 190 11.07 12.39 -8.95
CA ASN A 190 12.17 12.65 -9.87
C ASN A 190 13.14 11.46 -10.02
N ASN A 191 13.22 10.58 -9.03
CA ASN A 191 14.01 9.34 -9.11
C ASN A 191 13.28 8.19 -9.82
N LEU A 192 11.98 8.32 -10.09
CA LEU A 192 11.24 7.31 -10.86
C LEU A 192 11.64 7.33 -12.34
N PRO A 193 11.52 6.18 -13.05
CA PRO A 193 11.69 6.16 -14.50
C PRO A 193 10.61 7.01 -15.18
N ASP A 194 10.97 7.70 -16.27
CA ASP A 194 10.03 8.50 -17.05
C ASP A 194 8.88 7.65 -17.60
N LYS A 195 9.20 6.43 -18.02
CA LYS A 195 8.23 5.40 -18.38
C LYS A 195 8.38 4.22 -17.45
N ALA A 196 7.26 3.71 -16.96
CA ALA A 196 7.24 2.49 -16.16
C ALA A 196 7.94 1.34 -16.91
N VAL A 197 8.75 0.56 -16.18
CA VAL A 197 9.47 -0.60 -16.73
C VAL A 197 8.48 -1.65 -17.26
N ASN A 198 7.37 -1.80 -16.59
CA ASN A 198 6.24 -2.65 -17.01
C ASN A 198 4.95 -2.13 -16.33
N ILE A 199 3.82 -2.78 -16.62
CA ILE A 199 2.49 -2.39 -16.10
C ILE A 199 2.35 -2.55 -14.57
N LEU A 200 3.27 -3.24 -13.92
CA LEU A 200 3.24 -3.52 -12.48
C LEU A 200 4.12 -2.54 -11.68
N ARG A 201 4.98 -1.77 -12.34
CA ARG A 201 5.96 -0.90 -11.68
C ARG A 201 5.62 0.57 -11.89
N PRO A 202 5.76 1.42 -10.85
CA PRO A 202 5.47 2.83 -10.97
C PRO A 202 6.51 3.57 -11.81
N GLY A 203 6.03 4.48 -12.65
CA GLY A 203 6.83 5.53 -13.28
C GLY A 203 6.40 6.90 -12.76
N LYS A 204 7.00 7.98 -13.31
CA LYS A 204 6.70 9.36 -12.90
C LYS A 204 5.21 9.71 -12.98
N ALA A 205 4.53 9.26 -14.04
CA ALA A 205 3.10 9.49 -14.20
C ALA A 205 2.29 8.95 -13.00
N MET A 206 2.58 7.72 -12.54
CA MET A 206 1.92 7.16 -11.35
C MET A 206 2.25 7.97 -10.09
N GLY A 207 3.50 8.41 -9.93
CA GLY A 207 3.91 9.25 -8.80
C GLY A 207 3.14 10.56 -8.74
N TYR A 208 3.03 11.26 -9.86
CA TYR A 208 2.25 12.50 -9.94
C TYR A 208 0.75 12.26 -9.78
N ALA A 209 0.20 11.20 -10.39
CA ALA A 209 -1.21 10.85 -10.24
C ALA A 209 -1.58 10.55 -8.79
N LEU A 210 -0.75 9.79 -8.06
CA LEU A 210 -0.98 9.51 -6.64
C LEU A 210 -0.92 10.80 -5.81
N ARG A 211 0.12 11.62 -6.01
CA ARG A 211 0.25 12.91 -5.33
C ARG A 211 -0.95 13.82 -5.61
N ALA A 212 -1.44 13.88 -6.85
CA ALA A 212 -2.63 14.64 -7.22
C ALA A 212 -3.89 14.11 -6.53
N LYS A 213 -4.06 12.78 -6.42
CA LYS A 213 -5.18 12.17 -5.66
C LYS A 213 -5.11 12.52 -4.18
N ILE A 214 -3.94 12.53 -3.56
CA ILE A 214 -3.75 12.94 -2.17
C ILE A 214 -4.18 14.40 -1.99
N HIS A 215 -3.74 15.32 -2.86
CA HIS A 215 -4.17 16.71 -2.81
C HIS A 215 -5.66 16.90 -3.07
N LEU A 216 -6.27 16.09 -3.93
CA LEU A 216 -7.71 16.09 -4.15
C LEU A 216 -8.48 15.77 -2.87
N GLN A 217 -8.07 14.71 -2.14
CA GLN A 217 -8.68 14.36 -0.85
C GLN A 217 -8.49 15.46 0.19
N MET A 218 -7.35 16.14 0.17
CA MET A 218 -7.09 17.31 1.02
C MET A 218 -7.83 18.59 0.58
N LYS A 219 -8.61 18.54 -0.50
CA LYS A 219 -9.31 19.68 -1.13
C LYS A 219 -8.36 20.78 -1.64
N ASN A 220 -7.11 20.43 -1.93
CA ASN A 220 -6.10 21.34 -2.49
C ASN A 220 -6.18 21.36 -4.03
N TYR A 221 -7.28 21.85 -4.56
CA TYR A 221 -7.63 21.74 -5.99
C TYR A 221 -6.63 22.43 -6.94
N ILE A 222 -5.98 23.51 -6.52
CA ILE A 222 -4.97 24.18 -7.35
C ILE A 222 -3.76 23.29 -7.57
N LEU A 223 -3.23 22.68 -6.52
CA LEU A 223 -2.11 21.75 -6.62
C LEU A 223 -2.47 20.47 -7.36
N GLN A 224 -3.68 19.95 -7.14
CA GLN A 224 -4.19 18.79 -7.84
C GLN A 224 -4.26 19.04 -9.35
N GLN A 225 -4.79 20.16 -9.80
CA GLN A 225 -4.88 20.50 -11.23
C GLN A 225 -3.50 20.61 -11.86
N PHE A 226 -2.57 21.31 -11.21
CA PHE A 226 -1.20 21.45 -11.68
C PHE A 226 -0.49 20.09 -11.87
N LEU A 227 -0.66 19.17 -10.93
CA LEU A 227 -0.01 17.86 -10.97
C LEU A 227 -0.56 16.94 -12.07
N PHE A 228 -1.83 17.09 -12.47
CA PHE A 228 -2.39 16.32 -13.58
C PHE A 228 -1.81 16.68 -14.94
N GLU A 229 -1.20 17.86 -15.09
CA GLU A 229 -0.53 18.26 -16.34
C GLU A 229 0.76 17.44 -16.60
N PHE A 230 1.29 16.75 -15.57
CA PHE A 230 2.48 15.90 -15.67
C PHE A 230 2.17 14.40 -15.79
N CYS A 231 0.92 14.00 -15.80
CA CYS A 231 0.49 12.62 -16.00
C CYS A 231 0.24 12.32 -17.47
#